data_51da0a95843a66d8f657cb9b2a957dad
#
_entry.id   51da0a95843a66d8f657cb9b2a957dad
#
_cell.length_a   1.000
_cell.length_b   1.000
_cell.length_c   1.000
_cell.angle_alpha   90.00
_cell.angle_beta   90.00
_cell.angle_gamma   90.00
#
_symmetry.space_group_name_H-M   'P 1'
#
loop_
_entity.id
_entity.type
_entity.pdbx_description
1 polymer ?
#
loop_
_entity_poly.entity_id
_entity_poly.type
_entity_poly.pdbx_seq_one_letter_code
_entity_poly.pdbx_strand_id
1 'polypeptide(L)'
;MKVGPVFFLPVLALFTLPDSARTQTSLGIGTGIVRYAGGSSFSSFTASPAVQRLSPSFYVAASGAVSLLAGGVWAGQGRGDLWAAIPTHPAAVRVASSASIAFSTRSDGVAAGSGTALLETLWTAKHGGIALGGGWATGVIQGVPGVGALRLRARSWWQPVASPAQLSLTVEGTQFYGSWYTDLVAGATMDKPRVLASLWLSARVSPAYGSTGAASASLQYFVTPAIAVEASGGNYLRDPFQGLPRAGFVGGGVRIFTTRRALSSAAASSAAPTAPLLQPLIAQHRGDSLVVRFRLSGAQSVAIAGSWNAWTPVDIHGLGCDIWEAALLLPPGTYYFNLVVDGKEWVVPGGVAVVSDGMGGLVAVLMVP
;
A
#
# COMPACT_ATOMS: atom_id res chain seq x y z
N MET A 1 12.24 33.86 -13.33
CA MET A 1 13.23 32.86 -12.87
C MET A 1 12.86 31.51 -13.48
N LYS A 2 13.76 30.96 -14.34
CA LYS A 2 13.53 29.63 -14.96
C LYS A 2 13.65 28.57 -13.87
N VAL A 3 12.55 27.96 -13.46
CA VAL A 3 12.57 26.78 -12.62
C VAL A 3 13.05 25.62 -13.50
N GLY A 4 14.27 25.17 -13.25
CA GLY A 4 14.91 24.09 -13.99
C GLY A 4 14.24 22.74 -13.71
N PRO A 5 14.47 21.71 -14.55
CA PRO A 5 13.77 20.43 -14.56
C PRO A 5 14.29 19.46 -13.48
N VAL A 6 14.42 19.89 -12.22
CA VAL A 6 15.02 19.06 -11.14
C VAL A 6 14.04 18.06 -10.52
N PHE A 7 12.74 18.16 -10.82
CA PHE A 7 11.72 17.34 -10.12
C PHE A 7 11.35 15.99 -10.78
N PHE A 8 11.96 15.63 -11.92
CA PHE A 8 11.62 14.37 -12.62
C PHE A 8 12.53 13.17 -12.30
N LEU A 9 13.62 13.35 -11.61
CA LEU A 9 14.59 12.28 -11.35
C LEU A 9 14.19 11.21 -10.32
N PRO A 10 13.40 11.46 -9.25
CA PRO A 10 13.08 10.39 -8.29
C PRO A 10 12.07 9.35 -8.80
N VAL A 11 11.32 9.63 -9.87
CA VAL A 11 10.35 8.66 -10.41
C VAL A 11 11.03 7.51 -11.16
N LEU A 12 12.19 7.74 -11.76
CA LEU A 12 12.91 6.70 -12.52
C LEU A 12 13.62 5.66 -11.62
N ALA A 13 14.02 6.03 -10.41
CA ALA A 13 14.68 5.13 -9.47
C ALA A 13 13.73 4.07 -8.85
N LEU A 14 12.42 4.24 -8.97
CA LEU A 14 11.41 3.30 -8.48
C LEU A 14 11.32 1.99 -9.28
N PHE A 15 11.92 1.93 -10.47
CA PHE A 15 11.81 0.78 -11.37
C PHE A 15 12.90 -0.28 -11.19
N THR A 16 13.90 -0.06 -10.36
CA THR A 16 15.09 -0.95 -10.23
C THR A 16 15.14 -1.76 -8.92
N LEU A 17 14.08 -1.76 -8.12
CA LEU A 17 14.01 -2.52 -6.85
C LEU A 17 13.46 -3.95 -7.08
N PRO A 18 13.83 -4.94 -6.24
CA PRO A 18 13.61 -6.36 -6.50
C PRO A 18 12.15 -6.77 -6.68
N ASP A 19 11.93 -7.84 -7.42
CA ASP A 19 10.66 -8.34 -7.99
C ASP A 19 9.52 -8.71 -7.01
N SER A 20 9.75 -8.75 -5.72
CA SER A 20 8.71 -9.10 -4.73
C SER A 20 7.68 -8.00 -4.44
N ALA A 21 7.87 -6.80 -4.98
CA ALA A 21 6.97 -5.67 -4.75
C ALA A 21 5.94 -5.53 -5.87
N ARG A 22 4.65 -5.52 -5.51
CA ARG A 22 3.56 -5.28 -6.46
C ARG A 22 3.54 -3.80 -6.86
N THR A 23 3.80 -3.53 -8.13
CA THR A 23 3.69 -2.18 -8.70
C THR A 23 2.41 -2.06 -9.50
N GLN A 24 1.65 -1.03 -9.28
CA GLN A 24 0.46 -0.69 -10.03
C GLN A 24 0.57 0.74 -10.53
N THR A 25 0.42 0.92 -11.83
CA THR A 25 0.29 2.25 -12.45
C THR A 25 -1.08 2.39 -13.08
N SER A 26 -1.59 3.60 -13.11
CA SER A 26 -2.87 3.91 -13.74
C SER A 26 -2.91 5.33 -14.29
N LEU A 27 -3.78 5.54 -15.27
CA LEU A 27 -4.09 6.85 -15.84
C LEU A 27 -5.60 7.05 -15.83
N GLY A 28 -6.07 8.05 -15.11
CA GLY A 28 -7.46 8.51 -15.12
C GLY A 28 -7.64 9.65 -16.10
N ILE A 29 -8.75 9.67 -16.82
CA ILE A 29 -9.19 10.78 -17.67
C ILE A 29 -10.65 11.04 -17.32
N GLY A 30 -10.96 12.29 -16.97
CA GLY A 30 -12.31 12.61 -16.50
C GLY A 30 -12.65 14.08 -16.61
N THR A 31 -13.88 14.36 -16.20
CA THR A 31 -14.41 15.72 -16.10
C THR A 31 -14.97 15.96 -14.72
N GLY A 32 -15.01 17.20 -14.28
CA GLY A 32 -15.53 17.54 -12.97
C GLY A 32 -15.83 19.02 -12.80
N ILE A 33 -16.32 19.34 -11.64
CA ILE A 33 -16.56 20.71 -11.17
C ILE A 33 -15.88 20.86 -9.83
N VAL A 34 -15.13 21.93 -9.66
CA VAL A 34 -14.54 22.37 -8.39
C VAL A 34 -15.14 23.71 -8.00
N ARG A 35 -15.62 23.83 -6.78
CA ARG A 35 -16.15 25.06 -6.20
C ARG A 35 -15.34 25.49 -5.00
N TYR A 36 -14.69 26.61 -5.08
CA TYR A 36 -13.94 27.21 -3.97
C TYR A 36 -14.82 27.96 -2.98
N ALA A 37 -14.35 28.07 -1.72
CA ALA A 37 -15.01 28.81 -0.63
C ALA A 37 -15.04 30.31 -0.93
N GLY A 38 -15.24 30.86 -1.88
CA GLY A 38 -15.41 32.25 -2.35
C GLY A 38 -16.46 32.35 -3.44
N GLY A 39 -17.10 31.22 -3.79
CA GLY A 39 -18.19 31.18 -4.76
C GLY A 39 -17.79 30.88 -6.19
N SER A 40 -16.49 30.94 -6.56
CA SER A 40 -16.01 30.58 -7.89
C SER A 40 -16.14 29.10 -8.16
N SER A 41 -16.75 28.74 -9.28
CA SER A 41 -16.86 27.36 -9.75
C SER A 41 -16.17 27.21 -11.09
N PHE A 42 -15.44 26.09 -11.25
CA PHE A 42 -14.72 25.78 -12.48
C PHE A 42 -15.08 24.36 -12.92
N SER A 43 -15.50 24.22 -14.17
CA SER A 43 -15.50 22.92 -14.83
C SER A 43 -14.09 22.57 -15.26
N SER A 44 -13.73 21.31 -15.20
CA SER A 44 -12.39 20.84 -15.53
C SER A 44 -12.44 19.59 -16.37
N PHE A 45 -11.46 19.47 -17.27
CA PHE A 45 -11.04 18.21 -17.86
C PHE A 45 -9.71 17.82 -17.23
N THR A 46 -9.61 16.61 -16.69
CA THR A 46 -8.47 16.22 -15.86
C THR A 46 -7.85 14.93 -16.35
N ALA A 47 -6.52 14.91 -16.46
CA ALA A 47 -5.72 13.71 -16.58
C ALA A 47 -5.02 13.45 -15.24
N SER A 48 -5.13 12.23 -14.70
CA SER A 48 -4.65 11.88 -13.37
C SER A 48 -3.82 10.59 -13.38
N PRO A 49 -2.50 10.67 -13.62
CA PRO A 49 -1.59 9.55 -13.46
C PRO A 49 -1.43 9.19 -11.98
N ALA A 50 -1.28 7.89 -11.70
CA ALA A 50 -0.94 7.39 -10.38
C ALA A 50 -0.05 6.16 -10.47
N VAL A 51 0.85 6.01 -9.52
CA VAL A 51 1.69 4.83 -9.32
C VAL A 51 1.72 4.50 -7.85
N GLN A 52 1.64 3.22 -7.55
CA GLN A 52 1.87 2.72 -6.20
C GLN A 52 2.72 1.46 -6.26
N ARG A 53 3.55 1.28 -5.26
CA ARG A 53 4.35 0.09 -5.04
C ARG A 53 4.22 -0.32 -3.59
N LEU A 54 3.85 -1.57 -3.38
CA LEU A 54 3.61 -2.14 -2.05
C LEU A 54 4.51 -3.35 -1.85
N SER A 55 5.19 -3.40 -0.71
CA SER A 55 5.89 -4.56 -0.19
C SER A 55 5.58 -4.73 1.31
N PRO A 56 5.93 -5.86 1.94
CA PRO A 56 5.71 -6.06 3.37
C PRO A 56 6.40 -5.04 4.28
N SER A 57 7.48 -4.41 3.82
CA SER A 57 8.29 -3.46 4.60
C SER A 57 8.25 -2.03 4.10
N PHE A 58 7.72 -1.78 2.91
CA PHE A 58 7.58 -0.42 2.41
C PHE A 58 6.35 -0.23 1.53
N TYR A 59 5.86 1.00 1.50
CA TYR A 59 4.81 1.49 0.61
C TYR A 59 5.28 2.81 -0.01
N VAL A 60 5.12 2.92 -1.31
CA VAL A 60 5.34 4.16 -2.06
C VAL A 60 4.13 4.40 -2.94
N ALA A 61 3.59 5.58 -2.90
CA ALA A 61 2.55 6.03 -3.83
C ALA A 61 2.87 7.42 -4.34
N ALA A 62 2.60 7.64 -5.60
CA ALA A 62 2.60 8.97 -6.18
C ALA A 62 1.38 9.12 -7.08
N SER A 63 0.73 10.26 -6.99
CA SER A 63 -0.39 10.63 -7.86
C SER A 63 -0.28 12.07 -8.28
N GLY A 64 -0.79 12.36 -9.45
CA GLY A 64 -0.86 13.71 -9.97
C GLY A 64 -2.20 13.94 -10.65
N ALA A 65 -2.53 15.20 -10.89
CA ALA A 65 -3.63 15.61 -11.73
C ALA A 65 -3.24 16.88 -12.47
N VAL A 66 -3.51 16.92 -13.76
CA VAL A 66 -3.45 18.11 -14.58
C VAL A 66 -4.85 18.40 -15.08
N SER A 67 -5.38 19.54 -14.72
CA SER A 67 -6.73 19.96 -15.05
C SER A 67 -6.71 21.17 -15.97
N LEU A 68 -7.42 21.10 -17.07
CA LEU A 68 -7.78 22.25 -17.90
C LEU A 68 -9.08 22.82 -17.35
N LEU A 69 -9.04 24.05 -16.94
CA LEU A 69 -10.18 24.76 -16.37
C LEU A 69 -10.84 25.64 -17.45
N ALA A 70 -12.13 25.93 -17.27
CA ALA A 70 -12.81 26.89 -18.12
C ALA A 70 -12.08 28.24 -18.12
N GLY A 71 -11.95 28.87 -19.31
CA GLY A 71 -11.20 30.12 -19.48
C GLY A 71 -9.72 29.95 -19.84
N GLY A 72 -9.27 28.72 -20.17
CA GLY A 72 -7.90 28.45 -20.65
C GLY A 72 -6.84 28.38 -19.54
N VAL A 73 -7.24 28.42 -18.29
CA VAL A 73 -6.35 28.24 -17.14
C VAL A 73 -6.10 26.75 -16.93
N TRP A 74 -4.88 26.34 -16.66
CA TRP A 74 -4.57 25.00 -16.22
C TRP A 74 -4.11 24.98 -14.75
N ALA A 75 -4.39 23.87 -14.08
CA ALA A 75 -3.93 23.61 -12.73
C ALA A 75 -3.27 22.23 -12.68
N GLY A 76 -2.15 22.14 -11.98
CA GLY A 76 -1.45 20.89 -11.69
C GLY A 76 -1.38 20.67 -10.20
N GLN A 77 -1.56 19.44 -9.78
CA GLN A 77 -1.33 19.03 -8.41
C GLN A 77 -0.71 17.64 -8.37
N GLY A 78 0.04 17.38 -7.31
CA GLY A 78 0.66 16.09 -7.12
C GLY A 78 0.85 15.80 -5.65
N ARG A 79 0.87 14.50 -5.35
CA ARG A 79 1.12 13.97 -4.01
C ARG A 79 2.00 12.75 -4.11
N GLY A 80 2.94 12.63 -3.16
CA GLY A 80 3.75 11.44 -2.95
C GLY A 80 3.70 11.05 -1.48
N ASP A 81 3.56 9.76 -1.23
CA ASP A 81 3.56 9.16 0.10
C ASP A 81 4.59 8.02 0.11
N LEU A 82 5.45 8.02 1.11
CA LEU A 82 6.43 6.97 1.39
C LEU A 82 6.23 6.49 2.82
N TRP A 83 6.26 5.20 3.00
CA TRP A 83 6.35 4.58 4.30
C TRP A 83 7.29 3.38 4.23
N ALA A 84 8.22 3.28 5.18
CA ALA A 84 9.20 2.20 5.25
C ALA A 84 9.38 1.74 6.69
N ALA A 85 9.15 0.44 6.93
CA ALA A 85 9.36 -0.19 8.24
C ALA A 85 10.76 -0.80 8.33
N ILE A 86 11.44 -0.57 9.43
CA ILE A 86 12.68 -1.24 9.76
C ILE A 86 12.32 -2.63 10.28
N PRO A 87 12.85 -3.72 9.68
CA PRO A 87 12.63 -5.07 10.20
C PRO A 87 13.25 -5.18 11.59
N THR A 88 12.41 -5.36 12.60
CA THR A 88 12.84 -5.63 13.98
C THR A 88 12.28 -6.97 14.44
N HIS A 89 13.03 -7.70 15.23
CA HIS A 89 12.54 -8.87 15.96
C HIS A 89 12.31 -8.47 17.43
N PRO A 90 11.17 -8.85 18.03
CA PRO A 90 10.03 -9.59 17.52
C PRO A 90 9.10 -8.73 16.64
N ALA A 91 8.42 -9.36 15.71
CA ALA A 91 7.63 -8.72 14.63
C ALA A 91 6.37 -7.95 15.08
N ALA A 92 5.99 -8.02 16.36
CA ALA A 92 4.79 -7.35 16.87
C ALA A 92 4.97 -5.83 17.01
N VAL A 93 6.20 -5.36 17.21
CA VAL A 93 6.55 -3.93 17.33
C VAL A 93 7.57 -3.61 16.27
N ARG A 94 7.32 -2.57 15.48
CA ARG A 94 8.21 -2.11 14.41
C ARG A 94 8.39 -0.60 14.50
N VAL A 95 9.55 -0.13 14.08
CA VAL A 95 9.80 1.29 13.83
C VAL A 95 9.68 1.53 12.33
N ALA A 96 9.00 2.59 11.95
CA ALA A 96 8.86 2.98 10.56
C ALA A 96 9.11 4.46 10.38
N SER A 97 9.62 4.84 9.22
CA SER A 97 9.64 6.21 8.74
C SER A 97 8.48 6.42 7.76
N SER A 98 7.83 7.55 7.84
CA SER A 98 6.86 7.99 6.84
C SER A 98 7.20 9.39 6.35
N ALA A 99 7.03 9.61 5.06
CA ALA A 99 7.17 10.93 4.43
C ALA A 99 6.02 11.15 3.47
N SER A 100 5.53 12.37 3.40
CA SER A 100 4.56 12.79 2.41
C SER A 100 4.95 14.14 1.83
N ILE A 101 4.74 14.30 0.54
CA ILE A 101 4.90 15.57 -0.17
C ILE A 101 3.62 15.85 -0.94
N ALA A 102 3.27 17.12 -1.04
CA ALA A 102 2.20 17.57 -1.91
C ALA A 102 2.62 18.88 -2.59
N PHE A 103 2.17 19.08 -3.80
CA PHE A 103 2.39 20.33 -4.52
C PHE A 103 1.17 20.68 -5.34
N SER A 104 1.00 21.96 -5.58
CA SER A 104 -0.03 22.51 -6.45
C SER A 104 0.53 23.70 -7.22
N THR A 105 0.08 23.85 -8.46
CA THR A 105 0.46 24.99 -9.31
C THR A 105 -0.70 25.38 -10.22
N ARG A 106 -0.76 26.62 -10.59
CA ARG A 106 -1.72 27.15 -11.58
C ARG A 106 -1.00 28.01 -12.61
N SER A 107 -1.55 28.08 -13.81
CA SER A 107 -0.96 28.86 -14.89
C SER A 107 -0.98 30.39 -14.64
N ASP A 108 -1.78 30.86 -13.67
CA ASP A 108 -1.79 32.26 -13.21
C ASP A 108 -0.66 32.60 -12.21
N GLY A 109 0.28 31.68 -11.98
CA GLY A 109 1.51 31.90 -11.21
C GLY A 109 1.47 31.49 -9.74
N VAL A 110 0.38 30.90 -9.26
CA VAL A 110 0.34 30.35 -7.88
C VAL A 110 0.97 28.98 -7.86
N ALA A 111 2.04 28.82 -7.10
CA ALA A 111 2.68 27.55 -6.82
C ALA A 111 2.86 27.36 -5.31
N ALA A 112 2.51 26.19 -4.81
CA ALA A 112 2.64 25.85 -3.40
C ALA A 112 3.06 24.38 -3.24
N GLY A 113 3.76 24.09 -2.17
CA GLY A 113 4.17 22.74 -1.80
C GLY A 113 4.17 22.54 -0.30
N SER A 114 4.01 21.31 0.14
CA SER A 114 4.17 20.92 1.54
C SER A 114 4.88 19.58 1.64
N GLY A 115 5.56 19.36 2.75
CA GLY A 115 6.24 18.12 3.06
C GLY A 115 6.11 17.78 4.53
N THR A 116 6.04 16.50 4.84
CA THR A 116 6.02 15.97 6.20
C THR A 116 6.94 14.76 6.29
N ALA A 117 7.71 14.65 7.35
CA ALA A 117 8.51 13.48 7.67
C ALA A 117 8.28 13.09 9.13
N LEU A 118 7.94 11.83 9.39
CA LEU A 118 7.63 11.31 10.73
C LEU A 118 8.39 10.00 10.97
N LEU A 119 8.74 9.76 12.21
CA LEU A 119 9.16 8.48 12.74
C LEU A 119 8.01 7.91 13.57
N GLU A 120 7.64 6.66 13.32
CA GLU A 120 6.48 6.02 13.94
C GLU A 120 6.87 4.67 14.56
N THR A 121 6.31 4.36 15.71
CA THR A 121 6.32 3.02 16.29
C THR A 121 4.97 2.36 16.02
N LEU A 122 5.01 1.15 15.48
CA LEU A 122 3.83 0.38 15.09
C LEU A 122 3.68 -0.86 15.94
N TRP A 123 2.46 -1.12 16.37
CA TRP A 123 2.03 -2.37 16.99
C TRP A 123 1.02 -3.01 16.04
N THR A 124 1.36 -4.19 15.53
CA THR A 124 0.54 -4.89 14.55
C THR A 124 -0.12 -6.13 15.17
N ALA A 125 -1.38 -6.34 14.86
CA ALA A 125 -2.16 -7.51 15.21
C ALA A 125 -2.74 -8.16 13.93
N LYS A 126 -3.31 -9.34 14.06
CA LYS A 126 -3.84 -10.13 12.93
C LYS A 126 -4.83 -9.36 12.03
N HIS A 127 -5.64 -8.51 12.61
CA HIS A 127 -6.73 -7.80 11.90
C HIS A 127 -6.61 -6.28 11.95
N GLY A 128 -5.47 -5.76 12.37
CA GLY A 128 -5.26 -4.33 12.46
C GLY A 128 -4.00 -3.94 13.21
N GLY A 129 -3.94 -2.69 13.62
CA GLY A 129 -2.81 -2.19 14.40
C GLY A 129 -3.00 -0.74 14.79
N ILE A 130 -2.04 -0.27 15.57
CA ILE A 130 -1.92 1.12 15.95
C ILE A 130 -0.49 1.60 15.66
N ALA A 131 -0.34 2.89 15.42
CA ALA A 131 0.96 3.54 15.30
C ALA A 131 0.94 4.89 16.00
N LEU A 132 2.05 5.21 16.66
CA LEU A 132 2.29 6.51 17.29
C LEU A 132 3.60 7.06 16.75
N GLY A 133 3.62 8.34 16.41
CA GLY A 133 4.81 8.94 15.84
C GLY A 133 4.84 10.45 15.95
N GLY A 134 6.00 10.99 15.60
CA GLY A 134 6.23 12.42 15.57
C GLY A 134 7.28 12.79 14.54
N GLY A 135 7.32 14.06 14.20
CA GLY A 135 8.26 14.58 13.22
C GLY A 135 7.97 16.04 12.86
N TRP A 136 8.25 16.36 11.62
CA TRP A 136 8.25 17.73 11.15
C TRP A 136 7.45 17.90 9.85
N ALA A 137 6.75 19.02 9.73
CA ALA A 137 6.07 19.42 8.52
C ALA A 137 6.51 20.83 8.12
N THR A 138 6.53 21.10 6.82
CA THR A 138 6.88 22.42 6.27
C THR A 138 6.12 22.67 4.97
N GLY A 139 6.09 23.91 4.52
CA GLY A 139 5.50 24.30 3.24
C GLY A 139 6.27 25.40 2.56
N VAL A 140 5.96 25.60 1.28
CA VAL A 140 6.48 26.67 0.43
C VAL A 140 5.32 27.24 -0.38
N ILE A 141 5.16 28.55 -0.39
CA ILE A 141 4.15 29.25 -1.20
C ILE A 141 4.86 30.28 -2.08
N GLN A 142 4.72 30.17 -3.40
CA GLN A 142 5.36 31.06 -4.38
C GLN A 142 6.88 31.21 -4.19
N GLY A 143 7.56 30.10 -3.81
CA GLY A 143 9.00 30.09 -3.55
C GLY A 143 9.43 30.66 -2.19
N VAL A 144 8.50 31.17 -1.39
CA VAL A 144 8.79 31.63 -0.02
C VAL A 144 8.67 30.43 0.93
N PRO A 145 9.72 30.09 1.66
CA PRO A 145 9.68 29.05 2.68
C PRO A 145 8.65 29.40 3.75
N GLY A 146 7.78 28.42 4.05
CA GLY A 146 6.83 28.54 5.14
C GLY A 146 7.45 28.18 6.48
N VAL A 147 6.64 28.26 7.51
CA VAL A 147 7.02 27.89 8.86
C VAL A 147 7.10 26.37 8.97
N GLY A 148 8.18 25.88 9.56
CA GLY A 148 8.27 24.48 9.99
C GLY A 148 7.40 24.25 11.23
N ALA A 149 6.77 23.10 11.33
CA ALA A 149 5.85 22.74 12.38
C ALA A 149 6.13 21.35 12.94
N LEU A 150 6.14 21.24 14.26
CA LEU A 150 6.14 19.94 14.94
C LEU A 150 4.81 19.24 14.65
N ARG A 151 4.87 17.95 14.31
CA ARG A 151 3.71 17.12 14.04
C ARG A 151 3.76 15.83 14.84
N LEU A 152 2.67 15.53 15.52
CA LEU A 152 2.45 14.29 16.26
C LEU A 152 1.31 13.54 15.60
N ARG A 153 1.45 12.23 15.46
CA ARG A 153 0.44 11.39 14.81
C ARG A 153 0.15 10.14 15.62
N ALA A 154 -1.14 9.86 15.79
CA ALA A 154 -1.63 8.56 16.22
C ALA A 154 -2.54 8.02 15.10
N ARG A 155 -2.37 6.76 14.72
CA ARG A 155 -3.25 6.13 13.74
C ARG A 155 -3.58 4.71 14.14
N SER A 156 -4.78 4.27 13.74
CA SER A 156 -5.21 2.88 13.87
C SER A 156 -5.83 2.42 12.57
N TRP A 157 -5.75 1.14 12.31
CA TRP A 157 -6.41 0.50 11.18
C TRP A 157 -6.97 -0.84 11.63
N TRP A 158 -8.08 -1.22 11.05
CA TRP A 158 -8.74 -2.46 11.35
C TRP A 158 -9.43 -3.03 10.12
N GLN A 159 -9.25 -4.33 9.90
CA GLN A 159 -9.91 -5.09 8.86
C GLN A 159 -10.78 -6.16 9.53
N PRO A 160 -12.13 -6.03 9.49
CA PRO A 160 -13.03 -7.02 10.04
C PRO A 160 -12.81 -8.40 9.40
N VAL A 161 -13.00 -9.46 10.18
CA VAL A 161 -12.87 -10.83 9.70
C VAL A 161 -13.87 -11.09 8.57
N ALA A 162 -13.40 -11.72 7.48
CA ALA A 162 -14.18 -12.04 6.29
C ALA A 162 -14.84 -10.82 5.59
N SER A 163 -14.38 -9.61 5.88
CA SER A 163 -14.86 -8.38 5.24
C SER A 163 -13.86 -7.85 4.21
N PRO A 164 -14.31 -7.40 3.03
CA PRO A 164 -13.48 -6.67 2.08
C PRO A 164 -13.23 -5.22 2.50
N ALA A 165 -13.75 -4.80 3.66
CA ALA A 165 -13.64 -3.45 4.16
C ALA A 165 -12.43 -3.30 5.08
N GLN A 166 -11.74 -2.17 4.96
CA GLN A 166 -10.71 -1.70 5.89
C GLN A 166 -11.14 -0.36 6.46
N LEU A 167 -11.04 -0.23 7.77
CA LEU A 167 -11.31 1.00 8.50
C LEU A 167 -10.01 1.60 9.00
N SER A 168 -9.92 2.91 9.08
CA SER A 168 -8.78 3.63 9.62
C SER A 168 -9.21 4.87 10.38
N LEU A 169 -8.44 5.23 11.40
CA LEU A 169 -8.57 6.47 12.13
C LEU A 169 -7.17 7.06 12.31
N THR A 170 -7.01 8.32 11.97
CA THR A 170 -5.78 9.09 12.19
C THR A 170 -6.12 10.34 12.99
N VAL A 171 -5.34 10.59 14.03
CA VAL A 171 -5.35 11.81 14.81
C VAL A 171 -3.99 12.46 14.65
N GLU A 172 -3.96 13.70 14.19
CA GLU A 172 -2.72 14.40 13.90
C GLU A 172 -2.73 15.80 14.53
N GLY A 173 -1.87 16.02 15.53
CA GLY A 173 -1.64 17.30 16.14
C GLY A 173 -0.50 18.03 15.44
N THR A 174 -0.69 19.29 15.08
CA THR A 174 0.34 20.13 14.45
C THR A 174 0.47 21.45 15.18
N GLN A 175 1.69 21.80 15.58
CA GLN A 175 2.01 23.08 16.15
C GLN A 175 2.43 24.07 15.05
N PHE A 176 1.50 24.94 14.65
CA PHE A 176 1.68 25.87 13.55
C PHE A 176 1.61 27.30 14.07
N TYR A 177 2.64 28.12 13.83
CA TYR A 177 2.80 29.47 14.38
C TYR A 177 2.56 29.56 15.91
N GLY A 178 3.08 28.59 16.68
CA GLY A 178 2.92 28.56 18.14
C GLY A 178 1.58 28.06 18.66
N SER A 179 0.59 27.84 17.79
CA SER A 179 -0.73 27.34 18.15
C SER A 179 -0.96 25.92 17.63
N TRP A 180 -1.69 25.12 18.39
CA TRP A 180 -2.03 23.76 18.00
C TRP A 180 -3.35 23.70 17.21
N TYR A 181 -3.36 22.85 16.19
CA TYR A 181 -4.59 22.31 15.64
C TYR A 181 -4.51 20.80 15.58
N THR A 182 -5.65 20.14 15.67
CA THR A 182 -5.78 18.69 15.59
C THR A 182 -6.67 18.31 14.41
N ASP A 183 -6.15 17.49 13.52
CA ASP A 183 -6.90 16.87 12.44
C ASP A 183 -7.29 15.44 12.84
N LEU A 184 -8.57 15.15 12.74
CA LEU A 184 -9.16 13.83 12.89
C LEU A 184 -9.55 13.34 11.50
N VAL A 185 -9.09 12.16 11.09
CA VAL A 185 -9.42 11.59 9.78
C VAL A 185 -9.87 10.15 9.96
N ALA A 186 -11.13 9.87 9.69
CA ALA A 186 -11.69 8.53 9.63
C ALA A 186 -11.81 8.09 8.17
N GLY A 187 -11.36 6.89 7.85
CA GLY A 187 -11.39 6.32 6.53
C GLY A 187 -12.07 4.96 6.53
N ALA A 188 -12.81 4.69 5.47
CA ALA A 188 -13.34 3.36 5.16
C ALA A 188 -13.04 3.06 3.69
N THR A 189 -12.44 1.92 3.41
CA THR A 189 -12.22 1.44 2.05
C THR A 189 -12.83 0.06 1.90
N MET A 190 -13.42 -0.20 0.74
CA MET A 190 -14.00 -1.50 0.38
C MET A 190 -13.38 -1.95 -0.93
N ASP A 191 -12.79 -3.13 -0.93
CA ASP A 191 -12.16 -3.74 -2.09
C ASP A 191 -12.83 -5.06 -2.45
N LYS A 192 -13.73 -5.03 -3.47
CA LYS A 192 -14.40 -6.19 -4.05
C LYS A 192 -13.92 -6.40 -5.49
N PRO A 193 -14.08 -7.58 -6.08
CA PRO A 193 -13.56 -7.88 -7.42
C PRO A 193 -13.88 -6.82 -8.49
N ARG A 194 -15.10 -6.29 -8.51
CA ARG A 194 -15.52 -5.27 -9.48
C ARG A 194 -15.64 -3.86 -8.90
N VAL A 195 -15.51 -3.69 -7.59
CA VAL A 195 -15.79 -2.41 -6.93
C VAL A 195 -14.67 -2.05 -5.98
N LEU A 196 -14.10 -0.88 -6.16
CA LEU A 196 -13.25 -0.23 -5.17
C LEU A 196 -13.95 1.06 -4.72
N ALA A 197 -14.26 1.16 -3.44
CA ALA A 197 -14.92 2.33 -2.89
C ALA A 197 -14.12 2.86 -1.69
N SER A 198 -14.13 4.17 -1.49
CA SER A 198 -13.57 4.80 -0.31
C SER A 198 -14.46 5.93 0.20
N LEU A 199 -14.48 6.10 1.52
CA LEU A 199 -15.11 7.21 2.22
C LEU A 199 -14.10 7.76 3.21
N TRP A 200 -13.95 9.08 3.22
CA TRP A 200 -13.10 9.80 4.14
C TRP A 200 -13.88 10.92 4.82
N LEU A 201 -13.83 10.94 6.13
CA LEU A 201 -14.38 12.00 6.97
C LEU A 201 -13.22 12.65 7.71
N SER A 202 -13.14 13.95 7.67
CA SER A 202 -12.09 14.69 8.36
C SER A 202 -12.66 15.88 9.12
N ALA A 203 -12.08 16.14 10.29
CA ALA A 203 -12.42 17.28 11.11
C ALA A 203 -11.14 17.93 11.64
N ARG A 204 -11.04 19.23 11.54
CA ARG A 204 -10.00 20.03 12.19
C ARG A 204 -10.59 20.75 13.39
N VAL A 205 -9.92 20.63 14.53
CA VAL A 205 -10.25 21.33 15.77
C VAL A 205 -9.07 22.23 16.14
N SER A 206 -9.32 23.52 16.29
CA SER A 206 -8.31 24.47 16.69
C SER A 206 -8.93 25.68 17.38
N PRO A 207 -8.45 26.06 18.57
CA PRO A 207 -8.85 27.31 19.21
C PRO A 207 -8.45 28.55 18.40
N ALA A 208 -7.30 28.51 17.74
CA ALA A 208 -6.74 29.66 17.00
C ALA A 208 -7.25 29.75 15.55
N TYR A 209 -7.47 28.61 14.88
CA TYR A 209 -7.80 28.59 13.44
C TYR A 209 -9.26 28.21 13.14
N GLY A 210 -10.05 28.03 14.20
CA GLY A 210 -11.44 27.58 14.10
C GLY A 210 -11.57 26.08 13.79
N SER A 211 -12.79 25.57 13.99
CA SER A 211 -13.11 24.17 13.71
C SER A 211 -13.82 24.06 12.36
N THR A 212 -13.47 23.01 11.60
CA THR A 212 -14.05 22.76 10.28
C THR A 212 -14.06 21.27 9.97
N GLY A 213 -14.97 20.86 9.10
CA GLY A 213 -15.07 19.46 8.66
C GLY A 213 -15.02 19.34 7.13
N ALA A 214 -14.66 18.15 6.68
CA ALA A 214 -14.70 17.76 5.29
C ALA A 214 -15.06 16.29 5.15
N ALA A 215 -15.67 15.93 4.02
CA ALA A 215 -16.00 14.56 3.66
C ALA A 215 -15.74 14.35 2.17
N SER A 216 -15.25 13.18 1.80
CA SER A 216 -15.10 12.80 0.40
C SER A 216 -15.36 11.32 0.22
N ALA A 217 -15.88 10.97 -0.95
CA ALA A 217 -16.12 9.60 -1.36
C ALA A 217 -15.60 9.39 -2.78
N SER A 218 -15.16 8.16 -3.04
CA SER A 218 -14.83 7.72 -4.40
C SER A 218 -15.35 6.32 -4.65
N LEU A 219 -15.68 6.05 -5.91
CA LEU A 219 -16.15 4.76 -6.39
C LEU A 219 -15.48 4.46 -7.73
N GLN A 220 -14.93 3.27 -7.86
CA GLN A 220 -14.45 2.72 -9.13
C GLN A 220 -15.18 1.42 -9.40
N TYR A 221 -15.79 1.31 -10.58
CA TYR A 221 -16.42 0.11 -11.07
C TYR A 221 -15.62 -0.45 -12.24
N PHE A 222 -15.06 -1.64 -12.07
CA PHE A 222 -14.24 -2.31 -13.08
C PHE A 222 -15.12 -2.96 -14.15
N VAL A 223 -15.17 -2.34 -15.32
CA VAL A 223 -15.87 -2.85 -16.51
C VAL A 223 -15.08 -4.00 -17.12
N THR A 224 -13.74 -3.85 -17.15
CA THR A 224 -12.79 -4.89 -17.56
C THR A 224 -11.70 -5.05 -16.48
N PRO A 225 -10.87 -6.11 -16.56
CA PRO A 225 -9.73 -6.27 -15.64
C PRO A 225 -8.76 -5.08 -15.55
N ALA A 226 -8.71 -4.23 -16.57
CA ALA A 226 -7.78 -3.12 -16.69
C ALA A 226 -8.46 -1.74 -16.80
N ILE A 227 -9.80 -1.68 -16.87
CA ILE A 227 -10.52 -0.42 -17.08
C ILE A 227 -11.63 -0.29 -16.05
N ALA A 228 -11.66 0.82 -15.33
CA ALA A 228 -12.73 1.19 -14.40
C ALA A 228 -13.38 2.51 -14.81
N VAL A 229 -14.69 2.60 -14.61
CA VAL A 229 -15.40 3.89 -14.54
C VAL A 229 -15.28 4.39 -13.11
N GLU A 230 -14.96 5.66 -12.96
CA GLU A 230 -14.77 6.27 -11.64
C GLU A 230 -15.67 7.49 -11.43
N ALA A 231 -16.13 7.65 -10.18
CA ALA A 231 -16.81 8.82 -9.71
C ALA A 231 -16.26 9.21 -8.34
N SER A 232 -16.12 10.49 -8.08
CA SER A 232 -15.69 11.01 -6.78
C SER A 232 -16.34 12.34 -6.50
N GLY A 233 -16.50 12.62 -5.21
CA GLY A 233 -17.03 13.92 -4.79
C GLY A 233 -16.81 14.14 -3.31
N GLY A 234 -16.89 15.40 -2.92
CA GLY A 234 -16.69 15.81 -1.54
C GLY A 234 -16.11 17.19 -1.38
N ASN A 235 -15.51 17.38 -0.24
CA ASN A 235 -14.71 18.58 0.02
C ASN A 235 -13.45 18.19 0.80
N TYR A 236 -12.47 19.08 0.89
CA TYR A 236 -11.26 18.91 1.66
C TYR A 236 -11.01 20.10 2.58
N LEU A 237 -10.26 19.83 3.65
CA LEU A 237 -9.83 20.85 4.60
C LEU A 237 -8.82 21.77 3.92
N ARG A 238 -8.80 23.04 4.36
CA ARG A 238 -7.73 23.96 3.98
C ARG A 238 -6.37 23.39 4.39
N ASP A 239 -5.42 23.38 3.47
CA ASP A 239 -4.03 23.07 3.80
C ASP A 239 -3.31 24.35 4.26
N PRO A 240 -2.95 24.48 5.54
CA PRO A 240 -2.29 25.67 6.04
C PRO A 240 -0.89 25.87 5.49
N PHE A 241 -0.20 24.79 5.10
CA PHE A 241 1.16 24.83 4.56
C PHE A 241 1.21 25.27 3.11
N GLN A 242 0.15 25.01 2.33
CA GLN A 242 0.04 25.44 0.94
C GLN A 242 -0.82 26.70 0.77
N GLY A 243 -1.49 27.14 1.82
CA GLY A 243 -2.40 28.28 1.73
C GLY A 243 -3.64 28.05 0.84
N LEU A 244 -3.89 26.81 0.41
CA LEU A 244 -5.00 26.49 -0.47
C LEU A 244 -6.35 26.68 0.23
N PRO A 245 -7.31 27.35 -0.41
CA PRO A 245 -8.64 27.51 0.16
C PRO A 245 -9.39 26.17 0.21
N ARG A 246 -10.37 26.09 1.08
CA ARG A 246 -11.33 24.98 1.08
C ARG A 246 -12.07 24.92 -0.26
N ALA A 247 -12.26 23.73 -0.80
CA ALA A 247 -13.05 23.54 -2.00
C ALA A 247 -13.92 22.28 -1.91
N GLY A 248 -15.05 22.32 -2.57
CA GLY A 248 -15.86 21.15 -2.90
C GLY A 248 -15.61 20.70 -4.32
N PHE A 249 -15.73 19.43 -4.61
CA PHE A 249 -15.54 18.87 -5.94
C PHE A 249 -16.51 17.73 -6.22
N VAL A 250 -16.85 17.56 -7.48
CA VAL A 250 -17.52 16.37 -8.03
C VAL A 250 -16.89 16.07 -9.37
N GLY A 251 -16.59 14.82 -9.64
CA GLY A 251 -16.02 14.43 -10.92
C GLY A 251 -16.27 12.95 -11.22
N GLY A 252 -16.12 12.62 -12.49
CA GLY A 252 -16.21 11.25 -12.98
C GLY A 252 -15.37 11.07 -14.24
N GLY A 253 -15.02 9.82 -14.53
CA GLY A 253 -14.15 9.52 -15.65
C GLY A 253 -13.92 8.04 -15.83
N VAL A 254 -12.87 7.75 -16.59
CA VAL A 254 -12.38 6.40 -16.84
C VAL A 254 -10.93 6.30 -16.39
N ARG A 255 -10.59 5.21 -15.73
CA ARG A 255 -9.22 4.91 -15.30
C ARG A 255 -8.73 3.63 -15.93
N ILE A 256 -7.55 3.69 -16.51
CA ILE A 256 -6.86 2.56 -17.16
C ILE A 256 -5.70 2.14 -16.25
N PHE A 257 -5.59 0.85 -15.99
CA PHE A 257 -4.56 0.25 -15.14
C PHE A 257 -3.61 -0.61 -15.98
N THR A 258 -2.33 -0.59 -15.65
CA THR A 258 -1.33 -1.47 -16.29
C THR A 258 -1.43 -2.91 -15.78
N THR A 259 -1.87 -3.09 -14.53
CA THR A 259 -2.07 -4.42 -13.93
C THR A 259 -3.53 -4.85 -14.06
N ARG A 260 -3.75 -6.11 -14.39
CA ARG A 260 -5.11 -6.68 -14.51
C ARG A 260 -5.65 -7.07 -13.15
N ARG A 261 -6.89 -6.69 -12.89
CA ARG A 261 -7.63 -7.06 -11.67
C ARG A 261 -8.48 -8.32 -11.91
N ALA A 262 -8.54 -9.21 -10.94
CA ALA A 262 -9.47 -10.35 -10.98
C ALA A 262 -10.91 -9.85 -10.75
N LEU A 263 -11.81 -10.07 -11.70
CA LEU A 263 -13.20 -9.58 -11.67
C LEU A 263 -14.21 -10.55 -11.05
N SER A 264 -13.81 -11.78 -10.75
CA SER A 264 -14.65 -12.77 -10.04
C SER A 264 -13.95 -13.24 -8.78
N SER A 265 -14.71 -13.63 -7.76
CA SER A 265 -14.13 -14.20 -6.55
C SER A 265 -13.37 -15.49 -6.82
N ALA A 266 -13.81 -16.30 -7.78
CA ALA A 266 -13.09 -17.51 -8.22
C ALA A 266 -11.77 -17.16 -8.92
N ALA A 267 -11.77 -16.14 -9.81
CA ALA A 267 -10.56 -15.66 -10.46
C ALA A 267 -9.64 -14.92 -9.48
N ALA A 268 -10.19 -14.23 -8.48
CA ALA A 268 -9.41 -13.61 -7.41
C ALA A 268 -8.74 -14.67 -6.52
N SER A 269 -9.42 -15.78 -6.29
CA SER A 269 -8.87 -16.93 -5.55
C SER A 269 -7.76 -17.68 -6.31
N SER A 270 -7.80 -17.62 -7.65
CA SER A 270 -6.77 -18.22 -8.51
C SER A 270 -5.64 -17.27 -8.92
N ALA A 271 -5.90 -15.94 -8.93
CA ALA A 271 -4.95 -14.90 -9.38
C ALA A 271 -4.27 -14.12 -8.23
N ALA A 272 -4.83 -14.18 -7.05
CA ALA A 272 -4.14 -13.83 -5.83
C ALA A 272 -4.00 -15.12 -5.03
N PRO A 273 -2.82 -15.62 -4.81
CA PRO A 273 -2.57 -16.07 -3.48
C PRO A 273 -2.81 -14.79 -2.65
N THR A 274 -3.92 -14.70 -1.90
CA THR A 274 -3.88 -14.10 -0.59
C THR A 274 -2.55 -14.60 -0.09
N ALA A 275 -1.51 -13.72 0.01
CA ALA A 275 -0.26 -14.19 0.58
C ALA A 275 -0.72 -14.76 1.92
N PRO A 276 -0.82 -16.07 2.10
CA PRO A 276 -1.03 -16.61 3.41
C PRO A 276 0.08 -15.96 4.17
N LEU A 277 -0.15 -15.50 5.37
CA LEU A 277 0.94 -15.23 6.29
C LEU A 277 1.83 -16.45 6.12
N LEU A 278 2.94 -16.28 5.35
CA LEU A 278 3.82 -17.37 5.02
C LEU A 278 4.39 -17.81 6.36
N GLN A 279 3.74 -18.80 6.96
CA GLN A 279 4.18 -19.36 8.22
C GLN A 279 5.21 -20.42 7.89
N PRO A 280 6.31 -20.50 8.62
CA PRO A 280 7.21 -21.61 8.51
C PRO A 280 6.41 -22.91 8.65
N LEU A 281 6.69 -23.88 7.82
CA LEU A 281 6.10 -25.21 7.97
C LEU A 281 6.59 -25.79 9.29
N ILE A 282 5.67 -26.11 10.19
CA ILE A 282 6.00 -26.73 11.48
C ILE A 282 5.84 -28.23 11.33
N ALA A 283 6.92 -28.97 11.52
CA ALA A 283 6.90 -30.43 11.51
C ALA A 283 6.13 -30.95 12.72
N GLN A 284 5.36 -32.02 12.53
CA GLN A 284 4.62 -32.69 13.58
C GLN A 284 5.41 -33.93 14.05
N HIS A 285 5.55 -34.13 15.36
CA HIS A 285 6.16 -35.31 15.91
C HIS A 285 5.23 -36.53 15.76
N ARG A 286 5.77 -37.64 15.25
CA ARG A 286 5.11 -38.93 15.18
C ARG A 286 6.09 -40.00 15.62
N GLY A 287 6.11 -40.30 16.93
CA GLY A 287 7.17 -41.10 17.54
C GLY A 287 8.51 -40.38 17.44
N ASP A 288 9.55 -41.07 16.98
CA ASP A 288 10.90 -40.51 16.81
C ASP A 288 11.08 -39.74 15.50
N SER A 289 10.05 -39.65 14.65
CA SER A 289 10.12 -39.00 13.34
C SER A 289 9.30 -37.73 13.31
N LEU A 290 9.78 -36.75 12.54
CA LEU A 290 9.07 -35.53 12.20
C LEU A 290 8.34 -35.78 10.88
N VAL A 291 7.05 -35.49 10.87
CA VAL A 291 6.20 -35.67 9.68
C VAL A 291 5.77 -34.32 9.15
N VAL A 292 5.96 -34.12 7.86
CA VAL A 292 5.44 -32.96 7.10
C VAL A 292 4.62 -33.45 5.92
N ARG A 293 3.50 -32.74 5.65
CA ARG A 293 2.58 -33.11 4.58
C ARG A 293 2.42 -31.98 3.59
N PHE A 294 2.36 -32.35 2.33
CA PHE A 294 2.20 -31.43 1.20
C PHE A 294 1.01 -31.84 0.35
N ARG A 295 0.34 -30.87 -0.25
CA ARG A 295 -0.69 -31.13 -1.27
C ARG A 295 -0.15 -30.69 -2.62
N LEU A 296 -0.01 -31.63 -3.56
CA LEU A 296 0.50 -31.41 -4.91
C LEU A 296 -0.39 -32.15 -5.90
N SER A 297 -1.25 -31.38 -6.58
CA SER A 297 -2.20 -31.99 -7.54
C SER A 297 -1.49 -32.38 -8.83
N GLY A 298 -1.78 -33.60 -9.31
CA GLY A 298 -1.29 -34.12 -10.57
C GLY A 298 0.15 -34.62 -10.59
N ALA A 299 0.88 -34.61 -9.46
CA ALA A 299 2.22 -35.17 -9.37
C ALA A 299 2.18 -36.71 -9.37
N GLN A 300 3.05 -37.33 -10.18
CA GLN A 300 3.23 -38.79 -10.19
C GLN A 300 4.28 -39.26 -9.16
N SER A 301 5.31 -38.46 -8.94
CA SER A 301 6.32 -38.66 -7.93
C SER A 301 6.74 -37.34 -7.31
N VAL A 302 7.07 -37.35 -6.01
CA VAL A 302 7.58 -36.16 -5.31
C VAL A 302 8.75 -36.57 -4.45
N ALA A 303 9.82 -35.80 -4.53
CA ALA A 303 10.97 -35.92 -3.65
C ALA A 303 11.18 -34.61 -2.88
N ILE A 304 11.81 -34.68 -1.72
CA ILE A 304 12.19 -33.53 -0.91
C ILE A 304 13.71 -33.37 -0.88
N ALA A 305 14.17 -32.15 -1.10
CA ALA A 305 15.58 -31.81 -1.00
C ALA A 305 15.75 -30.57 -0.12
N GLY A 306 16.70 -30.59 0.79
CA GLY A 306 16.87 -29.50 1.74
C GLY A 306 18.28 -29.34 2.28
N SER A 307 18.46 -28.37 3.14
CA SER A 307 19.75 -28.02 3.75
C SER A 307 20.34 -29.15 4.63
N TRP A 308 19.53 -30.11 5.05
CA TRP A 308 19.97 -31.24 5.87
C TRP A 308 20.55 -32.40 5.07
N ASN A 309 20.29 -32.52 3.77
CA ASN A 309 20.73 -33.59 2.92
C ASN A 309 21.54 -33.14 1.71
N ALA A 310 22.20 -31.99 1.84
CA ALA A 310 22.99 -31.35 0.77
C ALA A 310 22.21 -31.18 -0.55
N TRP A 311 20.90 -30.89 -0.44
CA TRP A 311 19.97 -30.70 -1.56
C TRP A 311 19.84 -31.92 -2.48
N THR A 312 20.11 -33.10 -1.98
CA THR A 312 19.88 -34.36 -2.70
C THR A 312 18.41 -34.77 -2.60
N PRO A 313 17.68 -34.91 -3.72
CA PRO A 313 16.28 -35.31 -3.68
C PRO A 313 16.09 -36.70 -3.07
N VAL A 314 15.17 -36.82 -2.10
CA VAL A 314 14.77 -38.05 -1.47
C VAL A 314 13.27 -38.24 -1.66
N ASP A 315 12.86 -39.37 -2.23
CA ASP A 315 11.45 -39.64 -2.51
C ASP A 315 10.61 -39.64 -1.24
N ILE A 316 9.43 -39.06 -1.33
CA ILE A 316 8.46 -39.00 -0.24
C ILE A 316 7.22 -39.81 -0.56
N HIS A 317 6.48 -40.21 0.46
CA HIS A 317 5.39 -41.17 0.33
C HIS A 317 4.07 -40.47 -0.06
N GLY A 318 3.42 -40.98 -1.11
CA GLY A 318 2.08 -40.56 -1.50
C GLY A 318 1.00 -41.21 -0.66
N LEU A 319 0.17 -40.44 0.02
CA LEU A 319 -0.96 -40.92 0.83
C LEU A 319 -2.27 -41.03 0.04
N GLY A 320 -2.27 -40.65 -1.23
CA GLY A 320 -3.47 -40.52 -2.06
C GLY A 320 -4.13 -39.17 -1.94
N CYS A 321 -5.09 -38.85 -2.83
CA CYS A 321 -5.79 -37.56 -2.92
C CYS A 321 -4.82 -36.35 -3.00
N ASP A 322 -3.74 -36.49 -3.76
CA ASP A 322 -2.69 -35.46 -3.94
C ASP A 322 -1.92 -35.10 -2.67
N ILE A 323 -1.98 -35.93 -1.63
CA ILE A 323 -1.27 -35.70 -0.35
C ILE A 323 0.01 -36.54 -0.33
N TRP A 324 1.11 -35.85 -0.04
CA TRP A 324 2.45 -36.41 0.08
C TRP A 324 2.98 -36.22 1.49
N GLU A 325 3.65 -37.23 2.06
CA GLU A 325 4.18 -37.21 3.42
C GLU A 325 5.69 -37.47 3.41
N ALA A 326 6.45 -36.58 4.04
CA ALA A 326 7.86 -36.78 4.32
C ALA A 326 8.05 -37.09 5.81
N ALA A 327 8.75 -38.16 6.11
CA ALA A 327 9.20 -38.50 7.45
C ALA A 327 10.69 -38.14 7.57
N LEU A 328 11.02 -37.21 8.47
CA LEU A 328 12.35 -36.62 8.60
C LEU A 328 12.90 -36.91 10.01
N LEU A 329 14.19 -37.20 10.12
CA LEU A 329 14.92 -37.28 11.38
C LEU A 329 15.83 -36.07 11.49
N LEU A 330 15.32 -34.97 12.06
CA LEU A 330 16.03 -33.70 12.15
C LEU A 330 16.05 -33.21 13.60
N PRO A 331 17.19 -32.73 14.12
CA PRO A 331 17.22 -32.05 15.41
C PRO A 331 16.43 -30.74 15.37
N PRO A 332 16.05 -30.18 16.54
CA PRO A 332 15.41 -28.88 16.61
C PRO A 332 16.20 -27.79 15.85
N GLY A 333 15.51 -26.99 15.05
CA GLY A 333 16.18 -25.95 14.25
C GLY A 333 15.37 -25.43 13.07
N THR A 334 15.98 -24.58 12.27
CA THR A 334 15.39 -24.05 11.04
C THR A 334 16.10 -24.62 9.84
N TYR A 335 15.33 -25.16 8.91
CA TYR A 335 15.83 -25.80 7.70
C TYR A 335 15.21 -25.18 6.47
N TYR A 336 15.90 -25.29 5.34
CA TYR A 336 15.46 -24.80 4.03
C TYR A 336 15.28 -25.98 3.09
N PHE A 337 14.21 -25.96 2.28
CA PHE A 337 13.92 -27.08 1.39
C PHE A 337 13.10 -26.68 0.17
N ASN A 338 13.11 -27.52 -0.84
CA ASN A 338 12.19 -27.51 -1.98
C ASN A 338 11.71 -28.94 -2.25
N LEU A 339 10.62 -29.04 -3.00
CA LEU A 339 10.12 -30.32 -3.52
C LEU A 339 10.59 -30.48 -4.97
N VAL A 340 10.87 -31.69 -5.37
CA VAL A 340 11.18 -32.06 -6.75
C VAL A 340 10.03 -32.92 -7.25
N VAL A 341 9.28 -32.39 -8.22
CA VAL A 341 8.11 -33.04 -8.80
C VAL A 341 8.51 -33.76 -10.08
N ASP A 342 8.12 -35.03 -10.20
CA ASP A 342 8.36 -35.89 -11.36
C ASP A 342 9.83 -35.94 -11.80
N GLY A 343 10.75 -35.77 -10.85
CA GLY A 343 12.18 -35.79 -11.06
C GLY A 343 12.74 -34.63 -11.91
N LYS A 344 11.97 -33.59 -12.16
CA LYS A 344 12.33 -32.51 -13.09
C LYS A 344 12.12 -31.11 -12.54
N GLU A 345 11.02 -30.86 -11.87
CA GLU A 345 10.60 -29.50 -11.49
C GLU A 345 10.86 -29.25 -10.01
N TRP A 346 11.62 -28.21 -9.71
CA TRP A 346 11.86 -27.74 -8.35
C TRP A 346 10.75 -26.78 -7.95
N VAL A 347 9.96 -27.16 -6.95
CA VAL A 347 8.74 -26.46 -6.54
C VAL A 347 8.83 -26.06 -5.09
N VAL A 348 8.48 -24.82 -4.80
CA VAL A 348 8.23 -24.36 -3.43
C VAL A 348 6.79 -24.71 -3.06
N PRO A 349 6.54 -25.47 -1.99
CA PRO A 349 5.17 -25.83 -1.60
C PRO A 349 4.37 -24.58 -1.24
N GLY A 350 3.10 -24.53 -1.72
CA GLY A 350 2.22 -23.42 -1.46
C GLY A 350 1.87 -23.25 0.02
N GLY A 351 1.81 -22.00 0.49
CA GLY A 351 1.42 -21.68 1.87
C GLY A 351 2.54 -21.75 2.92
N VAL A 352 3.77 -22.04 2.50
CA VAL A 352 4.95 -22.14 3.39
C VAL A 352 5.77 -20.84 3.28
N ALA A 353 6.36 -20.39 4.39
CA ALA A 353 7.30 -19.26 4.39
C ALA A 353 8.48 -19.55 3.46
N VAL A 354 8.89 -18.56 2.70
CA VAL A 354 9.99 -18.65 1.74
C VAL A 354 11.05 -17.59 2.01
N VAL A 355 12.29 -17.94 1.70
CA VAL A 355 13.43 -17.03 1.68
C VAL A 355 14.15 -17.14 0.34
N SER A 356 14.89 -16.09 -0.04
CA SER A 356 15.75 -16.16 -1.23
C SER A 356 16.94 -17.08 -0.98
N ASP A 357 17.29 -17.90 -1.97
CA ASP A 357 18.48 -18.74 -1.96
C ASP A 357 19.78 -17.96 -2.26
N GLY A 358 19.68 -16.66 -2.51
CA GLY A 358 20.80 -15.81 -2.87
C GLY A 358 21.23 -15.89 -4.34
N MET A 359 20.64 -16.79 -5.15
CA MET A 359 20.94 -16.99 -6.58
C MET A 359 19.75 -16.65 -7.49
N GLY A 360 18.74 -15.99 -6.95
CA GLY A 360 17.52 -15.59 -7.67
C GLY A 360 16.37 -16.58 -7.55
N GLY A 361 16.53 -17.69 -6.82
CA GLY A 361 15.49 -18.66 -6.49
C GLY A 361 14.88 -18.43 -5.10
N LEU A 362 13.86 -19.22 -4.79
CA LEU A 362 13.18 -19.25 -3.49
C LEU A 362 13.27 -20.65 -2.89
N VAL A 363 13.44 -20.71 -1.57
CA VAL A 363 13.42 -21.95 -0.80
C VAL A 363 12.41 -21.84 0.35
N ALA A 364 11.71 -22.92 0.62
CA ALA A 364 10.75 -23.02 1.71
C ALA A 364 11.45 -23.16 3.07
N VAL A 365 10.82 -22.67 4.12
CA VAL A 365 11.33 -22.73 5.51
C VAL A 365 10.57 -23.78 6.30
N LEU A 366 11.31 -24.74 6.89
CA LEU A 366 10.83 -25.75 7.82
C LEU A 366 11.36 -25.44 9.21
N MET A 367 10.48 -25.36 10.20
CA MET A 367 10.85 -25.25 11.61
C MET A 367 10.59 -26.57 12.33
N VAL A 368 11.62 -27.05 12.99
CA VAL A 368 11.57 -28.20 13.90
C VAL A 368 11.62 -27.67 15.32
N PRO A 369 10.56 -27.84 16.11
CA PRO A 369 10.46 -27.33 17.47
C PRO A 369 11.42 -28.00 18.45
#